data_2b0016dc3218e2d859e33246762e5bdc
#
_entry.id   2b0016dc3218e2d859e33246762e5bdc
#
_cell.length_a   1.000
_cell.length_b   1.000
_cell.length_c   1.000
_cell.angle_alpha   90.00
_cell.angle_beta   90.00
_cell.angle_gamma   90.00
#
_symmetry.space_group_name_H-M   'P 1'
#
loop_
_entity.id
_entity.type
_entity.pdbx_description
1 polymer ?
#
loop_
_entity_poly.entity_id
_entity_poly.type
_entity_poly.pdbx_seq_one_letter_code
_entity_poly.pdbx_strand_id
1 'polypeptide(L)'
;MKVTSKCSMTMANIAKPKEWYDERIAYLSEFMLPERFATMQRVVADRTRYMTVCAENTFHPQNASALVRHCEAFGVQELHAIEFLCGFQANLHIVRGTDKWVDIKRYGSTAEAVAHLKGEGYRIVAATPHTNDMTPDSFDVSKGKFCLVFGTEKQGISPEIMEVADEFIKIPMYGFVESLNVSACAAILIQGLVEKLHCGEVDWRLSPEESSELLYRWTRESVKDDEGILRKRFGEDF
;
A
#
# COMPACT_ATOMS: atom_id res chain seq x y z
N MET A 1 -28.22 29.59 -0.21
CA MET A 1 -28.34 28.19 -0.64
C MET A 1 -27.51 27.32 0.30
N LYS A 2 -28.16 26.50 1.13
CA LYS A 2 -27.48 25.66 2.15
C LYS A 2 -26.98 24.40 1.47
N VAL A 3 -25.66 24.20 1.47
CA VAL A 3 -25.05 22.94 1.11
C VAL A 3 -25.15 22.02 2.33
N THR A 4 -26.02 21.04 2.27
CA THR A 4 -26.16 20.00 3.28
C THR A 4 -25.02 19.00 3.09
N SER A 5 -24.05 19.05 4.00
CA SER A 5 -23.05 18.00 4.21
C SER A 5 -23.78 16.70 4.54
N LYS A 6 -23.76 15.73 3.62
CA LYS A 6 -24.08 14.33 3.95
C LYS A 6 -22.91 13.76 4.72
N CYS A 7 -23.02 13.73 6.03
CA CYS A 7 -22.23 12.89 6.91
C CYS A 7 -22.63 11.44 6.60
N SER A 8 -21.86 10.72 5.78
CA SER A 8 -22.02 9.28 5.64
C SER A 8 -21.43 8.64 6.89
N MET A 9 -22.27 8.18 7.78
CA MET A 9 -21.88 7.25 8.84
C MET A 9 -21.32 6.02 8.16
N THR A 10 -20.02 5.81 8.31
CA THR A 10 -19.33 4.59 7.93
C THR A 10 -19.89 3.48 8.81
N MET A 11 -20.77 2.63 8.25
CA MET A 11 -21.04 1.33 8.86
C MET A 11 -19.69 0.62 8.94
N ALA A 12 -19.32 0.17 10.14
CA ALA A 12 -18.16 -0.68 10.33
C ALA A 12 -18.27 -1.85 9.33
N ASN A 13 -17.31 -1.93 8.43
CA ASN A 13 -17.26 -2.97 7.41
C ASN A 13 -16.92 -4.27 8.15
N ILE A 14 -17.95 -5.01 8.58
CA ILE A 14 -17.75 -6.34 9.16
C ILE A 14 -17.26 -7.20 8.00
N ALA A 15 -16.01 -7.67 8.08
CA ALA A 15 -15.45 -8.58 7.09
C ALA A 15 -16.39 -9.77 6.89
N LYS A 16 -16.73 -10.03 5.64
CA LYS A 16 -17.58 -11.17 5.29
C LYS A 16 -16.71 -12.45 5.20
N PRO A 17 -17.29 -13.64 5.37
CA PRO A 17 -16.55 -14.88 5.17
C PRO A 17 -16.10 -15.03 3.72
N LYS A 18 -15.02 -15.77 3.51
CA LYS A 18 -14.41 -15.98 2.19
C LYS A 18 -15.41 -16.44 1.14
N GLU A 19 -16.28 -17.38 1.49
CA GLU A 19 -17.30 -17.97 0.62
C GLU A 19 -18.29 -16.93 0.09
N TRP A 20 -18.58 -15.91 0.90
CA TRP A 20 -19.44 -14.80 0.51
C TRP A 20 -18.80 -13.97 -0.62
N TYR A 21 -17.51 -13.71 -0.54
CA TYR A 21 -16.75 -13.02 -1.59
C TYR A 21 -16.64 -13.88 -2.84
N ASP A 22 -16.28 -15.16 -2.70
CA ASP A 22 -16.04 -16.09 -3.81
C ASP A 22 -17.28 -16.27 -4.69
N GLU A 23 -18.47 -16.37 -4.10
CA GLU A 23 -19.73 -16.48 -4.84
C GLU A 23 -19.98 -15.22 -5.70
N ARG A 24 -19.72 -14.04 -5.16
CA ARG A 24 -19.92 -12.77 -5.86
C ARG A 24 -18.85 -12.52 -6.92
N ILE A 25 -17.61 -12.90 -6.66
CA ILE A 25 -16.52 -12.89 -7.64
C ILE A 25 -16.87 -13.78 -8.82
N ALA A 26 -17.30 -15.02 -8.57
CA ALA A 26 -17.67 -15.96 -9.62
C ALA A 26 -18.76 -15.37 -10.52
N TYR A 27 -19.81 -14.77 -9.93
CA TYR A 27 -20.89 -14.16 -10.69
C TYR A 27 -20.44 -12.92 -11.48
N LEU A 28 -19.67 -12.00 -10.85
CA LEU A 28 -19.18 -10.80 -11.53
C LEU A 28 -18.18 -11.12 -12.65
N SER A 29 -17.42 -12.20 -12.52
CA SER A 29 -16.44 -12.61 -13.52
C SER A 29 -17.07 -12.97 -14.87
N GLU A 30 -18.37 -13.33 -14.91
CA GLU A 30 -19.12 -13.57 -16.15
C GLU A 30 -19.32 -12.30 -16.99
N PHE A 31 -19.17 -11.11 -16.38
CA PHE A 31 -19.34 -9.81 -17.03
C PHE A 31 -18.02 -9.15 -17.44
N MET A 32 -16.93 -9.91 -17.43
CA MET A 32 -15.61 -9.41 -17.85
C MET A 32 -14.88 -10.39 -18.77
N LEU A 33 -13.84 -9.90 -19.43
CA LEU A 33 -13.01 -10.75 -20.27
C LEU A 33 -12.27 -11.79 -19.42
N PRO A 34 -12.28 -13.07 -19.78
CA PRO A 34 -11.60 -14.12 -19.02
C PRO A 34 -10.12 -13.86 -18.76
N GLU A 35 -9.40 -13.29 -19.75
CA GLU A 35 -7.98 -12.94 -19.65
C GLU A 35 -7.74 -11.85 -18.60
N ARG A 36 -8.67 -10.89 -18.49
CA ARG A 36 -8.58 -9.84 -17.47
C ARG A 36 -8.80 -10.43 -16.08
N PHE A 37 -9.76 -11.29 -15.90
CA PHE A 37 -10.01 -11.96 -14.63
C PHE A 37 -8.83 -12.85 -14.22
N ALA A 38 -8.29 -13.65 -15.14
CA ALA A 38 -7.09 -14.45 -14.90
C ALA A 38 -5.87 -13.59 -14.50
N THR A 39 -5.73 -12.41 -15.12
CA THR A 39 -4.69 -11.45 -14.73
C THR A 39 -4.87 -10.97 -13.29
N MET A 40 -6.11 -10.63 -12.87
CA MET A 40 -6.39 -10.23 -11.50
C MET A 40 -6.09 -11.33 -10.48
N GLN A 41 -6.50 -12.56 -10.78
CA GLN A 41 -6.20 -13.73 -9.93
C GLN A 41 -4.70 -13.93 -9.75
N ARG A 42 -3.92 -13.82 -10.81
CA ARG A 42 -2.46 -13.91 -10.75
C ARG A 42 -1.86 -12.77 -9.93
N VAL A 43 -2.31 -11.54 -10.15
CA VAL A 43 -1.77 -10.36 -9.47
C VAL A 43 -2.11 -10.38 -7.97
N VAL A 44 -3.32 -10.79 -7.58
CA VAL A 44 -3.71 -10.86 -6.16
C VAL A 44 -2.89 -11.90 -5.40
N ALA A 45 -2.49 -12.99 -6.05
CA ALA A 45 -1.66 -14.03 -5.43
C ALA A 45 -0.24 -13.56 -5.06
N ASP A 46 0.23 -12.48 -5.71
CA ASP A 46 1.55 -11.87 -5.46
C ASP A 46 1.46 -10.58 -4.61
N ARG A 47 0.29 -10.29 -4.03
CA ARG A 47 0.14 -9.14 -3.13
C ARG A 47 0.54 -9.46 -1.69
N THR A 48 1.06 -8.42 -1.02
CA THR A 48 1.49 -8.51 0.37
C THR A 48 1.02 -7.33 1.20
N ARG A 49 0.69 -7.61 2.48
CA ARG A 49 0.59 -6.67 3.59
C ARG A 49 1.62 -6.98 4.68
N TYR A 50 2.55 -7.89 4.41
CA TYR A 50 3.67 -8.15 5.32
C TYR A 50 4.67 -6.97 5.33
N MET A 51 4.86 -6.37 4.16
CA MET A 51 5.57 -5.12 3.97
C MET A 51 4.60 -4.05 3.49
N THR A 52 4.70 -2.85 4.06
CA THR A 52 3.97 -1.67 3.61
C THR A 52 4.92 -0.46 3.48
N VAL A 53 4.44 0.61 2.90
CA VAL A 53 5.20 1.84 2.67
C VAL A 53 4.50 3.02 3.34
N CYS A 54 5.26 3.88 3.99
CA CYS A 54 4.76 5.15 4.52
C CYS A 54 5.52 6.32 3.87
N ALA A 55 4.79 7.27 3.33
CA ALA A 55 5.29 8.50 2.76
C ALA A 55 5.00 9.66 3.72
N GLU A 56 6.04 10.24 4.32
CA GLU A 56 5.90 11.37 5.22
C GLU A 56 6.01 12.68 4.45
N ASN A 57 4.90 13.43 4.36
CA ASN A 57 4.85 14.79 3.77
C ASN A 57 5.51 14.88 2.39
N THR A 58 5.13 14.05 1.45
CA THR A 58 5.67 14.07 0.08
C THR A 58 5.16 15.29 -0.68
N PHE A 59 6.03 16.29 -0.90
CA PHE A 59 5.69 17.57 -1.53
C PHE A 59 5.47 17.48 -3.04
N HIS A 60 6.21 16.63 -3.73
CA HIS A 60 6.16 16.56 -5.18
C HIS A 60 5.18 15.47 -5.67
N PRO A 61 4.14 15.86 -6.44
CA PRO A 61 3.18 14.90 -7.00
C PRO A 61 3.81 13.78 -7.84
N GLN A 62 4.98 14.04 -8.45
CA GLN A 62 5.74 13.03 -9.19
C GLN A 62 6.27 11.94 -8.26
N ASN A 63 6.80 12.30 -7.09
CA ASN A 63 7.30 11.34 -6.10
C ASN A 63 6.15 10.55 -5.47
N ALA A 64 5.06 11.23 -5.11
CA ALA A 64 3.84 10.57 -4.64
C ALA A 64 3.33 9.53 -5.65
N SER A 65 3.24 9.91 -6.93
CA SER A 65 2.82 9.02 -8.01
C SER A 65 3.77 7.84 -8.22
N ALA A 66 5.08 8.10 -8.12
CA ALA A 66 6.09 7.05 -8.26
C ALA A 66 5.98 6.03 -7.11
N LEU A 67 5.77 6.48 -5.86
CA LEU A 67 5.57 5.60 -4.70
C LEU A 67 4.36 4.67 -4.90
N VAL A 68 3.21 5.21 -5.34
CA VAL A 68 2.03 4.39 -5.66
C VAL A 68 2.35 3.34 -6.73
N ARG A 69 3.06 3.74 -7.79
CA ARG A 69 3.45 2.81 -8.87
C ARG A 69 4.45 1.76 -8.42
N HIS A 70 5.38 2.10 -7.52
CA HIS A 70 6.32 1.11 -6.98
C HIS A 70 5.60 0.10 -6.09
N CYS A 71 4.69 0.55 -5.22
CA CYS A 71 3.86 -0.35 -4.43
C CYS A 71 3.07 -1.31 -5.34
N GLU A 72 2.41 -0.78 -6.36
CA GLU A 72 1.65 -1.58 -7.31
C GLU A 72 2.52 -2.57 -8.07
N ALA A 73 3.63 -2.10 -8.65
CA ALA A 73 4.51 -2.92 -9.49
C ALA A 73 5.19 -4.08 -8.74
N PHE A 74 5.47 -3.88 -7.45
CA PHE A 74 6.16 -4.87 -6.61
C PHE A 74 5.23 -5.60 -5.63
N GLY A 75 3.92 -5.50 -5.80
CA GLY A 75 2.95 -6.26 -5.02
C GLY A 75 2.68 -5.77 -3.61
N VAL A 76 3.19 -4.60 -3.20
CA VAL A 76 2.87 -3.98 -1.90
C VAL A 76 1.44 -3.43 -1.94
N GLN A 77 0.56 -3.97 -1.09
CA GLN A 77 -0.87 -3.65 -1.17
C GLN A 77 -1.23 -2.32 -0.52
N GLU A 78 -0.51 -1.88 0.50
CA GLU A 78 -0.86 -0.68 1.26
C GLU A 78 0.23 0.39 1.19
N LEU A 79 -0.20 1.64 1.02
CA LEU A 79 0.62 2.84 1.15
C LEU A 79 -0.03 3.77 2.17
N HIS A 80 0.74 4.18 3.16
CA HIS A 80 0.33 5.13 4.19
C HIS A 80 0.90 6.51 3.85
N ALA A 81 0.07 7.56 3.91
CA ALA A 81 0.48 8.92 3.62
C ALA A 81 0.23 9.82 4.83
N ILE A 82 1.29 10.39 5.39
CA ILE A 82 1.23 11.40 6.44
C ILE A 82 1.15 12.75 5.75
N GLU A 83 0.05 13.49 5.97
CA GLU A 83 -0.30 14.72 5.24
C GLU A 83 -0.30 15.96 6.17
N PHE A 84 0.59 16.00 7.14
CA PHE A 84 0.61 17.10 8.11
C PHE A 84 1.01 18.45 7.49
N LEU A 85 2.02 18.47 6.61
CA LEU A 85 2.51 19.69 5.97
C LEU A 85 1.93 19.90 4.56
N CYS A 86 1.61 18.84 3.86
CA CYS A 86 1.08 18.89 2.50
C CYS A 86 0.26 17.63 2.20
N GLY A 87 -0.75 17.77 1.34
CA GLY A 87 -1.55 16.64 0.87
C GLY A 87 -0.75 15.71 -0.05
N PHE A 88 -0.92 14.42 0.13
CA PHE A 88 -0.38 13.40 -0.78
C PHE A 88 -1.19 13.38 -2.07
N GLN A 89 -0.71 14.09 -3.08
CA GLN A 89 -1.38 14.25 -4.36
C GLN A 89 -0.64 13.48 -5.46
N ALA A 90 -1.15 12.31 -5.79
CA ALA A 90 -0.67 11.58 -6.96
C ALA A 90 -1.22 12.22 -8.26
N ASN A 91 -0.35 12.42 -9.24
CA ASN A 91 -0.74 12.94 -10.55
C ASN A 91 -1.38 11.82 -11.38
N LEU A 92 -2.65 11.95 -11.74
CA LEU A 92 -3.43 10.96 -12.47
C LEU A 92 -2.79 10.53 -13.80
N HIS A 93 -2.08 11.44 -14.50
CA HIS A 93 -1.36 11.10 -15.73
C HIS A 93 -0.14 10.20 -15.49
N ILE A 94 0.47 10.28 -14.30
CA ILE A 94 1.65 9.47 -13.94
C ILE A 94 1.17 8.13 -13.35
N VAL A 95 0.16 8.14 -12.50
CA VAL A 95 -0.40 6.94 -11.85
C VAL A 95 -1.02 5.99 -12.87
N ARG A 96 -1.63 6.54 -13.93
CA ARG A 96 -2.27 5.77 -15.01
C ARG A 96 -3.26 4.71 -14.50
N GLY A 97 -3.98 5.02 -13.41
CA GLY A 97 -4.97 4.13 -12.81
C GLY A 97 -4.41 3.04 -11.89
N THR A 98 -3.10 3.08 -11.53
CA THR A 98 -2.52 2.14 -10.55
C THR A 98 -3.01 2.41 -9.13
N ASP A 99 -3.47 3.62 -8.84
CA ASP A 99 -4.12 4.04 -7.60
C ASP A 99 -5.39 3.25 -7.25
N LYS A 100 -6.00 2.59 -8.22
CA LYS A 100 -7.15 1.71 -8.03
C LYS A 100 -6.77 0.36 -7.40
N TRP A 101 -5.52 -0.03 -7.50
CA TRP A 101 -5.02 -1.35 -7.13
C TRP A 101 -4.22 -1.37 -5.83
N VAL A 102 -3.95 -0.20 -5.25
CA VAL A 102 -3.20 -0.01 -3.99
C VAL A 102 -4.07 0.75 -3.00
N ASP A 103 -4.11 0.29 -1.76
CA ASP A 103 -4.85 0.92 -0.68
C ASP A 103 -4.05 2.11 -0.14
N ILE A 104 -4.54 3.33 -0.34
CA ILE A 104 -3.88 4.54 0.17
C ILE A 104 -4.58 4.99 1.44
N LYS A 105 -3.94 4.79 2.59
CA LYS A 105 -4.40 5.25 3.91
C LYS A 105 -3.78 6.61 4.24
N ARG A 106 -4.58 7.57 4.70
CA ARG A 106 -4.16 8.96 4.92
C ARG A 106 -4.28 9.34 6.38
N TYR A 107 -3.28 10.05 6.89
CA TYR A 107 -3.18 10.46 8.29
C TYR A 107 -2.86 11.93 8.41
N GLY A 108 -3.51 12.61 9.34
CA GLY A 108 -3.28 14.03 9.62
C GLY A 108 -2.05 14.29 10.51
N SER A 109 -1.42 13.26 11.07
CA SER A 109 -0.23 13.39 11.91
C SER A 109 0.63 12.12 11.90
N THR A 110 1.91 12.29 12.22
CA THR A 110 2.86 11.19 12.41
C THR A 110 2.42 10.26 13.54
N ALA A 111 1.96 10.81 14.65
CA ALA A 111 1.49 10.05 15.80
C ALA A 111 0.32 9.13 15.45
N GLU A 112 -0.65 9.60 14.66
CA GLU A 112 -1.80 8.81 14.20
C GLU A 112 -1.34 7.64 13.31
N ALA A 113 -0.48 7.90 12.33
CA ALA A 113 0.05 6.89 11.43
C ALA A 113 0.86 5.82 12.19
N VAL A 114 1.75 6.23 13.09
CA VAL A 114 2.58 5.33 13.90
C VAL A 114 1.72 4.49 14.84
N ALA A 115 0.73 5.09 15.49
CA ALA A 115 -0.18 4.36 16.37
C ALA A 115 -0.96 3.27 15.59
N HIS A 116 -1.46 3.60 14.39
CA HIS A 116 -2.11 2.63 13.53
C HIS A 116 -1.15 1.51 13.11
N LEU A 117 0.02 1.85 12.57
CA LEU A 117 0.99 0.87 12.07
C LEU A 117 1.47 -0.07 13.19
N LYS A 118 1.82 0.46 14.37
CA LYS A 118 2.20 -0.37 15.52
C LYS A 118 1.04 -1.21 16.05
N GLY A 119 -0.20 -0.68 16.01
CA GLY A 119 -1.40 -1.43 16.36
C GLY A 119 -1.66 -2.63 15.44
N GLU A 120 -1.30 -2.53 14.16
CA GLU A 120 -1.35 -3.62 13.18
C GLU A 120 -0.12 -4.55 13.22
N GLY A 121 0.82 -4.31 14.14
CA GLY A 121 2.00 -5.14 14.34
C GLY A 121 3.17 -4.84 13.40
N TYR A 122 3.20 -3.67 12.77
CA TYR A 122 4.33 -3.27 11.93
C TYR A 122 5.48 -2.70 12.73
N ARG A 123 6.71 -3.15 12.43
CA ARG A 123 7.95 -2.46 12.78
C ARG A 123 8.09 -1.22 11.89
N ILE A 124 8.50 -0.11 12.46
CA ILE A 124 8.75 1.14 11.73
C ILE A 124 10.21 1.14 11.27
N VAL A 125 10.45 1.12 9.97
CA VAL A 125 11.79 1.08 9.36
C VAL A 125 12.03 2.37 8.59
N ALA A 126 12.85 3.26 9.14
CA ALA A 126 13.13 4.56 8.53
C ALA A 126 14.22 4.46 7.46
N ALA A 127 13.91 4.88 6.23
CA ALA A 127 14.87 4.96 5.13
C ALA A 127 15.66 6.27 5.21
N THR A 128 16.93 6.22 5.65
CA THR A 128 17.77 7.40 5.84
C THR A 128 19.23 7.11 5.47
N PRO A 129 19.96 8.06 4.84
CA PRO A 129 21.39 7.88 4.52
C PRO A 129 22.30 8.14 5.73
N HIS A 130 21.79 8.70 6.83
CA HIS A 130 22.59 9.31 7.90
C HIS A 130 22.96 8.35 9.05
N THR A 131 22.46 7.14 9.04
CA THR A 131 22.72 6.14 10.07
C THR A 131 23.65 5.04 9.56
N ASN A 132 24.35 4.35 10.47
CA ASN A 132 25.23 3.23 10.12
C ASN A 132 24.53 1.89 10.12
N ASP A 133 23.22 1.91 9.92
CA ASP A 133 22.35 0.77 10.08
C ASP A 133 22.31 -0.15 8.85
N MET A 134 21.25 -0.93 8.76
CA MET A 134 21.13 -2.03 7.82
C MET A 134 21.12 -1.57 6.36
N THR A 135 21.62 -2.42 5.51
CA THR A 135 21.44 -2.35 4.05
C THR A 135 20.31 -3.32 3.64
N PRO A 136 19.78 -3.27 2.43
CA PRO A 136 18.82 -4.27 1.95
C PRO A 136 19.31 -5.71 2.11
N ASP A 137 20.61 -5.94 1.93
CA ASP A 137 21.21 -7.26 2.07
C ASP A 137 21.21 -7.77 3.52
N SER A 138 21.49 -6.89 4.48
CA SER A 138 21.57 -7.23 5.91
C SER A 138 20.23 -7.13 6.64
N PHE A 139 19.22 -6.50 6.05
CA PHE A 139 17.90 -6.36 6.67
C PHE A 139 17.21 -7.72 6.82
N ASP A 140 16.76 -8.02 8.05
CA ASP A 140 16.09 -9.28 8.36
C ASP A 140 14.56 -9.14 8.21
N VAL A 141 14.03 -9.66 7.11
CA VAL A 141 12.59 -9.68 6.81
C VAL A 141 11.82 -10.68 7.68
N SER A 142 12.49 -11.66 8.32
CA SER A 142 11.83 -12.70 9.12
C SER A 142 11.36 -12.22 10.50
N LYS A 143 11.79 -11.05 10.94
CA LYS A 143 11.42 -10.47 12.24
C LYS A 143 9.97 -10.00 12.37
N GLY A 144 9.13 -10.22 11.38
CA GLY A 144 7.72 -9.81 11.37
C GLY A 144 7.43 -8.66 10.41
N LYS A 145 6.17 -8.27 10.33
CA LYS A 145 5.68 -7.20 9.46
C LYS A 145 6.47 -5.90 9.64
N PHE A 146 6.68 -5.16 8.55
CA PHE A 146 7.40 -3.89 8.61
C PHE A 146 6.85 -2.85 7.63
N CYS A 147 7.00 -1.58 8.03
CA CYS A 147 6.64 -0.43 7.22
C CYS A 147 7.91 0.37 6.88
N LEU A 148 8.23 0.49 5.58
CA LEU A 148 9.28 1.38 5.11
C LEU A 148 8.79 2.83 5.10
N VAL A 149 9.42 3.69 5.88
CA VAL A 149 9.08 5.12 5.96
C VAL A 149 10.07 5.93 5.14
N PHE A 150 9.53 6.73 4.22
CA PHE A 150 10.27 7.69 3.40
C PHE A 150 9.89 9.10 3.81
N GLY A 151 10.89 9.91 4.12
CA GLY A 151 10.70 11.31 4.52
C GLY A 151 10.56 12.28 3.35
N THR A 152 10.61 13.56 3.66
CA THR A 152 10.53 14.64 2.67
C THR A 152 11.80 14.72 1.82
N GLU A 153 11.67 15.28 0.61
CA GLU A 153 12.78 15.44 -0.32
C GLU A 153 13.88 16.40 0.20
N LYS A 154 13.52 17.33 1.07
CA LYS A 154 14.44 18.37 1.56
C LYS A 154 15.01 18.08 2.94
N GLN A 155 14.17 17.58 3.84
CA GLN A 155 14.55 17.41 5.26
C GLN A 155 14.77 15.94 5.62
N GLY A 156 14.42 15.00 4.72
CA GLY A 156 14.47 13.58 5.00
C GLY A 156 13.38 13.16 6.01
N ILE A 157 13.69 12.18 6.81
CA ILE A 157 12.83 11.65 7.89
C ILE A 157 12.72 12.68 9.02
N SER A 158 11.53 12.91 9.54
CA SER A 158 11.30 13.80 10.67
C SER A 158 11.92 13.28 11.98
N PRO A 159 12.23 14.19 12.94
CA PRO A 159 12.66 13.77 14.28
C PRO A 159 11.66 12.87 14.98
N GLU A 160 10.36 13.07 14.76
CA GLU A 160 9.27 12.27 15.33
C GLU A 160 9.35 10.81 14.86
N ILE A 161 9.57 10.58 13.56
CA ILE A 161 9.78 9.22 13.02
C ILE A 161 11.10 8.65 13.50
N MET A 162 12.18 9.45 13.56
CA MET A 162 13.50 9.01 14.04
C MET A 162 13.45 8.49 15.49
N GLU A 163 12.62 9.11 16.34
CA GLU A 163 12.45 8.72 17.75
C GLU A 163 11.69 7.39 17.91
N VAL A 164 10.72 7.12 17.03
CA VAL A 164 9.82 5.96 17.16
C VAL A 164 10.17 4.79 16.25
N ALA A 165 11.14 4.98 15.35
CA ALA A 165 11.61 3.95 14.43
C ALA A 165 12.25 2.78 15.22
N ASP A 166 11.88 1.57 14.82
CA ASP A 166 12.42 0.35 15.40
C ASP A 166 13.74 -0.04 14.74
N GLU A 167 13.91 0.31 13.45
CA GLU A 167 15.10 0.01 12.64
C GLU A 167 15.33 1.10 11.59
N PHE A 168 16.57 1.18 11.10
CA PHE A 168 16.96 2.11 10.04
C PHE A 168 17.59 1.35 8.88
N ILE A 169 17.29 1.79 7.66
CA ILE A 169 17.83 1.17 6.45
C ILE A 169 18.38 2.22 5.50
N LYS A 170 19.53 1.93 4.89
CA LYS A 170 20.17 2.79 3.89
C LYS A 170 20.53 2.04 2.63
N ILE A 171 20.61 2.79 1.54
CA ILE A 171 21.23 2.32 0.30
C ILE A 171 22.70 2.72 0.36
N PRO A 172 23.67 1.77 0.23
CA PRO A 172 25.09 2.11 0.17
C PRO A 172 25.39 3.03 -1.02
N MET A 173 26.03 4.16 -0.77
CA MET A 173 26.44 5.11 -1.80
C MET A 173 27.97 5.07 -1.95
N TYR A 174 28.45 5.03 -3.19
CA TYR A 174 29.88 4.94 -3.50
C TYR A 174 30.43 6.14 -4.27
N GLY A 175 29.56 7.13 -4.52
CA GLY A 175 29.90 8.38 -5.20
C GLY A 175 29.96 9.57 -4.24
N PHE A 176 29.99 10.77 -4.82
CA PHE A 176 29.99 12.03 -4.08
C PHE A 176 28.64 12.42 -3.49
N VAL A 177 27.54 11.86 -4.03
CA VAL A 177 26.20 12.16 -3.54
C VAL A 177 25.89 11.33 -2.30
N GLU A 178 25.25 11.93 -1.31
CA GLU A 178 24.87 11.26 -0.05
C GLU A 178 23.55 10.52 -0.16
N SER A 179 22.66 10.93 -1.08
CA SER A 179 21.34 10.34 -1.26
C SER A 179 20.87 10.39 -2.72
N LEU A 180 19.87 9.59 -3.02
CA LEU A 180 19.12 9.62 -4.28
C LEU A 180 17.79 10.36 -4.09
N ASN A 181 17.13 10.68 -5.20
CA ASN A 181 15.72 11.07 -5.15
C ASN A 181 14.89 10.02 -4.39
N VAL A 182 13.92 10.47 -3.58
CA VAL A 182 13.12 9.61 -2.71
C VAL A 182 12.41 8.49 -3.48
N SER A 183 11.92 8.76 -4.71
CA SER A 183 11.28 7.72 -5.52
C SER A 183 12.27 6.68 -6.02
N ALA A 184 13.50 7.06 -6.33
CA ALA A 184 14.55 6.12 -6.69
C ALA A 184 14.97 5.24 -5.51
N CYS A 185 15.15 5.86 -4.32
CA CYS A 185 15.38 5.12 -3.08
C CYS A 185 14.27 4.10 -2.82
N ALA A 186 13.01 4.54 -2.96
CA ALA A 186 11.87 3.67 -2.74
C ALA A 186 11.84 2.49 -3.72
N ALA A 187 12.11 2.72 -5.01
CA ALA A 187 12.14 1.65 -6.00
C ALA A 187 13.17 0.57 -5.65
N ILE A 188 14.38 0.99 -5.27
CA ILE A 188 15.48 0.08 -4.91
C ILE A 188 15.16 -0.71 -3.64
N LEU A 189 14.70 -0.02 -2.58
CA LEU A 189 14.40 -0.66 -1.30
C LEU A 189 13.17 -1.59 -1.40
N ILE A 190 12.09 -1.15 -2.05
CA ILE A 190 10.88 -1.95 -2.19
C ILE A 190 11.18 -3.21 -3.00
N GLN A 191 11.82 -3.07 -4.18
CA GLN A 191 12.17 -4.20 -5.03
C GLN A 191 13.08 -5.20 -4.30
N GLY A 192 14.16 -4.72 -3.69
CA GLY A 192 15.12 -5.59 -3.03
C GLY A 192 14.54 -6.35 -1.84
N LEU A 193 13.67 -5.69 -1.04
CA LEU A 193 13.03 -6.34 0.11
C LEU A 193 11.89 -7.27 -0.28
N VAL A 194 11.11 -6.93 -1.31
CA VAL A 194 10.09 -7.84 -1.87
C VAL A 194 10.75 -9.08 -2.45
N GLU A 195 11.83 -8.96 -3.22
CA GLU A 195 12.59 -10.10 -3.73
C GLU A 195 13.07 -11.00 -2.59
N LYS A 196 13.55 -10.38 -1.51
CA LYS A 196 14.00 -11.13 -0.32
C LYS A 196 12.85 -11.86 0.38
N LEU A 197 11.63 -11.27 0.42
CA LEU A 197 10.44 -11.96 0.91
C LEU A 197 10.06 -13.15 0.03
N HIS A 198 10.09 -12.99 -1.29
CA HIS A 198 9.74 -14.04 -2.24
C HIS A 198 10.72 -15.22 -2.23
N CYS A 199 12.01 -14.95 -1.99
CA CYS A 199 13.06 -15.96 -1.90
C CYS A 199 13.17 -16.60 -0.50
N GLY A 200 12.55 -16.02 0.52
CA GLY A 200 12.60 -16.47 1.91
C GLY A 200 11.52 -17.48 2.26
N GLU A 201 11.56 -17.92 3.53
CA GLU A 201 10.59 -18.87 4.09
C GLU A 201 9.41 -18.16 4.80
N VAL A 202 9.38 -16.84 4.75
CA VAL A 202 8.34 -16.02 5.42
C VAL A 202 7.03 -16.15 4.66
N ASP A 203 5.93 -16.37 5.40
CA ASP A 203 4.59 -16.28 4.83
C ASP A 203 4.20 -14.80 4.69
N TRP A 204 4.49 -14.24 3.53
CA TRP A 204 4.29 -12.83 3.18
C TRP A 204 2.99 -12.58 2.42
N ARG A 205 2.33 -13.63 1.96
CA ARG A 205 1.11 -13.51 1.14
C ARG A 205 -0.07 -13.01 1.96
N LEU A 206 -1.05 -12.49 1.26
CA LEU A 206 -2.36 -12.23 1.84
C LEU A 206 -3.00 -13.54 2.30
N SER A 207 -3.77 -13.50 3.38
CA SER A 207 -4.59 -14.65 3.77
C SER A 207 -5.62 -14.96 2.67
N PRO A 208 -6.20 -16.17 2.66
CA PRO A 208 -7.26 -16.50 1.71
C PRO A 208 -8.46 -15.53 1.77
N GLU A 209 -8.82 -15.06 2.97
CA GLU A 209 -9.89 -14.10 3.21
C GLU A 209 -9.53 -12.72 2.62
N GLU A 210 -8.33 -12.22 2.92
CA GLU A 210 -7.83 -10.94 2.39
C GLU A 210 -7.72 -10.98 0.86
N SER A 211 -7.28 -12.10 0.30
CA SER A 211 -7.17 -12.29 -1.15
C SER A 211 -8.54 -12.26 -1.82
N SER A 212 -9.55 -12.93 -1.25
CA SER A 212 -10.92 -12.92 -1.78
C SER A 212 -11.56 -11.53 -1.65
N GLU A 213 -11.39 -10.84 -0.51
CA GLU A 213 -11.89 -9.47 -0.34
C GLU A 213 -11.27 -8.52 -1.38
N LEU A 214 -9.95 -8.59 -1.56
CA LEU A 214 -9.23 -7.75 -2.51
C LEU A 214 -9.66 -8.03 -3.95
N LEU A 215 -9.74 -9.30 -4.33
CA LEU A 215 -10.20 -9.72 -5.66
C LEU A 215 -11.65 -9.28 -5.92
N TYR A 216 -12.53 -9.37 -4.92
CA TYR A 216 -13.89 -8.86 -5.00
C TYR A 216 -13.94 -7.36 -5.29
N ARG A 217 -13.18 -6.55 -4.54
CA ARG A 217 -13.10 -5.10 -4.77
C ARG A 217 -12.62 -4.78 -6.19
N TRP A 218 -11.58 -5.45 -6.66
CA TRP A 218 -11.04 -5.25 -8.00
C TRP A 218 -12.00 -5.69 -9.10
N THR A 219 -12.75 -6.77 -8.87
CA THR A 219 -13.76 -7.24 -9.81
C THR A 219 -14.89 -6.22 -9.92
N ARG A 220 -15.38 -5.70 -8.80
CA ARG A 220 -16.37 -4.62 -8.77
C ARG A 220 -15.91 -3.37 -9.53
N GLU A 221 -14.70 -2.90 -9.26
CA GLU A 221 -14.11 -1.72 -9.91
C GLU A 221 -13.96 -1.90 -11.45
N SER A 222 -13.94 -3.14 -11.91
CA SER A 222 -13.74 -3.48 -13.32
C SER A 222 -15.02 -3.78 -14.09
N VAL A 223 -16.13 -4.03 -13.40
CA VAL A 223 -17.43 -4.30 -13.99
C VAL A 223 -18.28 -3.03 -13.97
N LYS A 224 -18.80 -2.66 -15.13
CA LYS A 224 -19.72 -1.52 -15.22
C LYS A 224 -21.07 -1.91 -14.62
N ASP A 225 -21.63 -1.01 -13.78
CA ASP A 225 -22.91 -1.25 -13.08
C ASP A 225 -22.90 -2.49 -12.16
N ASP A 226 -21.76 -2.72 -11.49
CA ASP A 226 -21.57 -3.83 -10.55
C ASP A 226 -22.69 -3.92 -9.49
N GLU A 227 -23.12 -2.77 -8.94
CA GLU A 227 -24.21 -2.71 -7.97
C GLU A 227 -25.54 -3.20 -8.52
N GLY A 228 -25.93 -2.78 -9.74
CA GLY A 228 -27.16 -3.21 -10.37
C GLY A 228 -27.16 -4.72 -10.68
N ILE A 229 -26.01 -5.23 -11.11
CA ILE A 229 -25.79 -6.66 -11.39
C ILE A 229 -25.89 -7.49 -10.11
N LEU A 230 -25.19 -7.08 -9.04
CA LEU A 230 -25.18 -7.78 -7.75
C LEU A 230 -26.56 -7.74 -7.08
N ARG A 231 -27.21 -6.58 -7.07
CA ARG A 231 -28.55 -6.41 -6.48
C ARG A 231 -29.58 -7.32 -7.14
N LYS A 232 -29.50 -7.48 -8.45
CA LYS A 232 -30.42 -8.37 -9.19
C LYS A 232 -30.25 -9.83 -8.79
N ARG A 233 -29.04 -10.27 -8.42
CA ARG A 233 -28.73 -11.66 -8.08
C ARG A 233 -28.84 -11.94 -6.58
N PHE A 234 -28.35 -11.02 -5.74
CA PHE A 234 -28.16 -11.22 -4.31
C PHE A 234 -29.06 -10.33 -3.43
N GLY A 235 -29.92 -9.48 -4.03
CA GLY A 235 -30.73 -8.53 -3.29
C GLY A 235 -29.89 -7.37 -2.77
N GLU A 236 -30.05 -7.00 -1.49
CA GLU A 236 -29.30 -5.91 -0.85
C GLU A 236 -28.03 -6.40 -0.13
N ASP A 237 -27.74 -7.70 -0.12
CA ASP A 237 -26.55 -8.29 0.51
C ASP A 237 -25.39 -8.41 -0.49
N PHE A 238 -24.75 -7.24 -0.79
CA PHE A 238 -23.57 -7.21 -1.68
C PHE A 238 -22.58 -6.10 -1.29
#